data_61780cd9a07ae35bc26d09ef8b878354
#
_entry.id   61780cd9a07ae35bc26d09ef8b878354
#
_cell.length_a   1.000
_cell.length_b   1.000
_cell.length_c   1.000
_cell.angle_alpha   90.00
_cell.angle_beta   90.00
_cell.angle_gamma   90.00
#
_symmetry.space_group_name_H-M   'P 1'
#
loop_
_entity.id
_entity.type
_entity.pdbx_description
1 polymer ?
#
loop_
_entity_poly.entity_id
_entity_poly.type
_entity_poly.pdbx_seq_one_letter_code
_entity_poly.pdbx_strand_id
1 'polypeptide(L)'
;TPLLIIGYTPVETMLESRLADVAFGIIGFEELRSLAALARSPIAIHLKVDTGMHRHGIQPSELGDACMLIRANKHIVLEGVYSHLADADTPDSEHVKMQIAGWNEMAARTRKEFPHIKYFHLAATTGSFYAQQIDANVMRLGIGLYGINVSLGTLDLHPALEMRTRITSIHTLHAG
;
A
#
# COMPACT_ATOMS: atom_id res chain seq x y z
N THR A 1 -8.18 -9.98 -14.43
CA THR A 1 -8.28 -9.39 -13.07
C THR A 1 -7.22 -8.32 -12.97
N PRO A 2 -7.57 -7.08 -12.64
CA PRO A 2 -6.58 -6.02 -12.48
C PRO A 2 -5.59 -6.37 -11.36
N LEU A 3 -4.32 -6.06 -11.57
CA LEU A 3 -3.23 -6.31 -10.65
C LEU A 3 -2.58 -4.99 -10.21
N LEU A 4 -2.35 -4.80 -8.92
CA LEU A 4 -1.55 -3.70 -8.40
C LEU A 4 -0.25 -4.24 -7.79
N ILE A 5 0.89 -3.80 -8.30
CA ILE A 5 2.20 -4.09 -7.74
C ILE A 5 2.53 -2.98 -6.74
N ILE A 6 2.45 -3.29 -5.44
CA ILE A 6 2.62 -2.31 -4.35
C ILE A 6 4.10 -2.09 -3.99
N GLY A 7 4.95 -3.09 -4.23
CA GLY A 7 6.38 -3.02 -3.94
C GLY A 7 7.15 -2.12 -4.90
N TYR A 8 8.38 -1.77 -4.52
CA TYR A 8 9.27 -1.04 -5.41
C TYR A 8 9.46 -1.77 -6.73
N THR A 9 9.30 -1.04 -7.81
CA THR A 9 9.56 -1.51 -9.17
C THR A 9 10.41 -0.47 -9.87
N PRO A 10 11.59 -0.81 -10.45
CA PRO A 10 12.38 0.15 -11.22
C PRO A 10 11.55 0.77 -12.35
N VAL A 11 11.71 2.07 -12.58
CA VAL A 11 10.94 2.82 -13.61
C VAL A 11 11.10 2.19 -15.00
N GLU A 12 12.30 1.71 -15.33
CA GLU A 12 12.59 1.02 -16.60
C GLU A 12 11.73 -0.24 -16.73
N THR A 13 11.63 -1.03 -15.65
CA THR A 13 10.79 -2.23 -15.62
C THR A 13 9.31 -1.91 -15.77
N MET A 14 8.84 -0.82 -15.16
CA MET A 14 7.46 -0.35 -15.34
C MET A 14 7.19 0.00 -16.79
N LEU A 15 8.13 0.73 -17.44
CA LEU A 15 7.99 1.19 -18.83
C LEU A 15 8.12 0.07 -19.86
N GLU A 16 8.88 -0.98 -19.55
CA GLU A 16 9.05 -2.16 -20.39
C GLU A 16 7.94 -3.20 -20.20
N SER A 17 7.14 -3.04 -19.16
CA SER A 17 6.06 -3.99 -18.86
C SER A 17 5.05 -4.05 -20.02
N ARG A 18 4.75 -5.27 -20.45
CA ARG A 18 3.71 -5.57 -21.46
C ARG A 18 2.49 -6.24 -20.85
N LEU A 19 2.41 -6.24 -19.53
CA LEU A 19 1.30 -6.85 -18.82
C LEU A 19 0.06 -5.96 -18.96
N ALA A 20 -1.03 -6.55 -19.42
CA ALA A 20 -2.33 -5.87 -19.43
C ALA A 20 -2.90 -5.79 -18.01
N ASP A 21 -3.67 -4.75 -17.75
CA ASP A 21 -4.39 -4.54 -16.47
C ASP A 21 -3.48 -4.51 -15.23
N VAL A 22 -2.28 -3.97 -15.37
CA VAL A 22 -1.34 -3.79 -14.26
C VAL A 22 -1.18 -2.32 -13.92
N ALA A 23 -1.31 -1.98 -12.64
CA ALA A 23 -0.94 -0.69 -12.08
C ALA A 23 0.28 -0.85 -11.17
N PHE A 24 1.11 0.20 -11.08
CA PHE A 24 2.31 0.21 -10.25
C PHE A 24 2.17 1.20 -9.09
N GLY A 25 2.60 0.79 -7.91
CA GLY A 25 2.73 1.67 -6.76
C GLY A 25 3.96 2.57 -6.88
N ILE A 26 3.74 3.87 -6.93
CA ILE A 26 4.83 4.87 -6.89
C ILE A 26 5.09 5.19 -5.43
N ILE A 27 6.30 4.92 -4.97
CA ILE A 27 6.66 4.93 -3.55
C ILE A 27 7.54 6.11 -3.12
N GLY A 28 7.86 7.03 -4.03
CA GLY A 28 8.66 8.21 -3.75
C GLY A 28 8.53 9.29 -4.83
N PHE A 29 8.88 10.53 -4.46
CA PHE A 29 8.76 11.67 -5.36
C PHE A 29 9.74 11.59 -6.53
N GLU A 30 10.98 11.16 -6.28
CA GLU A 30 11.99 10.98 -7.32
C GLU A 30 11.62 9.91 -8.35
N GLU A 31 11.00 8.83 -7.89
CA GLU A 31 10.47 7.78 -8.77
C GLU A 31 9.35 8.34 -9.68
N LEU A 32 8.42 9.12 -9.10
CA LEU A 32 7.38 9.80 -9.87
C LEU A 32 7.98 10.75 -10.90
N ARG A 33 9.00 11.52 -10.52
CA ARG A 33 9.68 12.47 -11.40
C ARG A 33 10.35 11.76 -12.57
N SER A 34 11.04 10.67 -12.27
CA SER A 34 11.70 9.83 -13.29
C SER A 34 10.66 9.22 -14.25
N LEU A 35 9.58 8.69 -13.70
CA LEU A 35 8.49 8.15 -14.53
C LEU A 35 7.86 9.24 -15.41
N ALA A 36 7.61 10.43 -14.85
CA ALA A 36 7.03 11.55 -15.61
C ALA A 36 7.94 12.02 -16.75
N ALA A 37 9.25 11.96 -16.55
CA ALA A 37 10.22 12.33 -17.60
C ALA A 37 10.31 11.28 -18.71
N LEU A 38 10.11 10.00 -18.42
CA LEU A 38 10.39 8.89 -19.33
C LEU A 38 9.14 8.27 -19.95
N ALA A 39 7.97 8.37 -19.34
CA ALA A 39 6.74 7.74 -19.85
C ALA A 39 6.33 8.30 -21.23
N ARG A 40 6.13 7.43 -22.21
CA ARG A 40 5.69 7.73 -23.58
C ARG A 40 4.44 6.96 -24.02
N SER A 41 3.96 6.04 -23.18
CA SER A 41 2.74 5.26 -23.35
C SER A 41 1.95 5.26 -22.03
N PRO A 42 0.63 5.02 -22.06
CA PRO A 42 -0.19 4.99 -20.85
C PRO A 42 0.34 3.99 -19.83
N ILE A 43 0.50 4.45 -18.59
CA ILE A 43 0.89 3.64 -17.45
C ILE A 43 -0.01 3.97 -16.26
N ALA A 44 -0.67 2.95 -15.72
CA ALA A 44 -1.52 3.08 -14.54
C ALA A 44 -0.69 3.06 -13.27
N ILE A 45 -0.95 4.00 -12.38
CA ILE A 45 -0.23 4.10 -11.11
C ILE A 45 -1.17 4.28 -9.92
N HIS A 46 -0.69 3.81 -8.76
CA HIS A 46 -1.19 4.21 -7.45
C HIS A 46 -0.10 5.00 -6.71
N LEU A 47 -0.41 6.22 -6.32
CA LEU A 47 0.53 7.08 -5.62
C LEU A 47 0.53 6.76 -4.13
N LYS A 48 1.69 6.43 -3.57
CA LYS A 48 1.85 6.24 -2.14
C LYS A 48 2.13 7.56 -1.45
N VAL A 49 1.39 7.83 -0.37
CA VAL A 49 1.60 8.98 0.51
C VAL A 49 2.08 8.49 1.88
N ASP A 50 3.10 9.11 2.42
CA ASP A 50 3.54 8.82 3.78
C ASP A 50 2.69 9.62 4.78
N THR A 51 1.90 8.93 5.56
CA THR A 51 1.05 9.51 6.62
C THR A 51 1.61 9.23 8.02
N GLY A 52 2.89 8.83 8.11
CA GLY A 52 3.55 8.59 9.39
C GLY A 52 4.13 7.18 9.57
N MET A 53 4.23 6.39 8.50
CA MET A 53 4.97 5.12 8.56
C MET A 53 6.48 5.29 8.33
N HIS A 54 6.89 6.37 7.68
CA HIS A 54 8.28 6.76 7.44
C HIS A 54 9.14 5.66 6.76
N ARG A 55 8.53 4.93 5.84
CA ARG A 55 9.22 3.89 5.06
C ARG A 55 9.27 4.20 3.58
N HIS A 56 8.13 4.50 2.99
CA HIS A 56 7.93 4.84 1.58
C HIS A 56 6.73 5.76 1.45
N GLY A 57 6.68 6.55 0.40
CA GLY A 57 5.61 7.47 0.06
C GLY A 57 6.13 8.88 -0.13
N ILE A 58 5.42 9.67 -0.93
CA ILE A 58 5.65 11.10 -1.00
C ILE A 58 5.22 11.75 0.32
N GLN A 59 5.92 12.81 0.69
CA GLN A 59 5.53 13.57 1.88
C GLN A 59 4.26 14.38 1.60
N PRO A 60 3.43 14.66 2.63
CA PRO A 60 2.24 15.51 2.47
C PRO A 60 2.53 16.87 1.84
N SER A 61 3.72 17.45 2.10
CA SER A 61 4.19 18.70 1.50
C SER A 61 4.45 18.62 0.00
N GLU A 62 4.79 17.42 -0.50
CA GLU A 62 5.11 17.17 -1.91
C GLU A 62 3.86 16.87 -2.77
N LEU A 63 2.69 16.72 -2.15
CA LEU A 63 1.48 16.34 -2.89
C LEU A 63 1.14 17.31 -4.02
N GLY A 64 1.30 18.62 -3.80
CA GLY A 64 1.02 19.64 -4.82
C GLY A 64 1.89 19.45 -6.05
N ASP A 65 3.18 19.28 -5.85
CA ASP A 65 4.16 19.07 -6.93
C ASP A 65 3.92 17.71 -7.64
N ALA A 66 3.58 16.67 -6.89
CA ALA A 66 3.22 15.37 -7.45
C ALA A 66 1.98 15.48 -8.35
N CYS A 67 0.95 16.21 -7.92
CA CYS A 67 -0.24 16.47 -8.73
C CYS A 67 0.11 17.22 -10.03
N MET A 68 0.99 18.21 -9.96
CA MET A 68 1.45 18.94 -11.14
C MET A 68 2.19 18.02 -12.12
N LEU A 69 3.11 17.19 -11.64
CA LEU A 69 3.84 16.23 -12.47
C LEU A 69 2.90 15.23 -13.17
N ILE A 70 1.92 14.69 -12.44
CA ILE A 70 0.95 13.75 -13.01
C ILE A 70 0.11 14.40 -14.11
N ARG A 71 -0.37 15.62 -13.86
CA ARG A 71 -1.17 16.37 -14.87
C ARG A 71 -0.37 16.75 -16.10
N ALA A 72 0.90 17.07 -15.95
CA ALA A 72 1.77 17.49 -17.03
C ALA A 72 2.08 16.33 -18.00
N ASN A 73 1.94 15.08 -17.59
CA ASN A 73 2.20 13.93 -18.45
C ASN A 73 0.93 13.10 -18.69
N LYS A 74 0.37 13.22 -19.90
CA LYS A 74 -0.83 12.50 -20.34
C LYS A 74 -0.72 10.97 -20.34
N HIS A 75 0.50 10.46 -20.21
CA HIS A 75 0.76 9.02 -20.18
C HIS A 75 0.70 8.45 -18.75
N ILE A 76 0.67 9.30 -17.71
CA ILE A 76 0.49 8.83 -16.35
C ILE A 76 -1.00 8.81 -16.01
N VAL A 77 -1.53 7.63 -15.74
CA VAL A 77 -2.92 7.42 -15.34
C VAL A 77 -2.98 7.15 -13.85
N LEU A 78 -3.34 8.16 -13.06
CA LEU A 78 -3.51 8.00 -11.61
C LEU A 78 -4.83 7.30 -11.32
N GLU A 79 -4.76 5.98 -11.02
CA GLU A 79 -5.94 5.18 -10.69
C GLU A 79 -6.25 5.14 -9.21
N GLY A 80 -5.22 5.26 -8.36
CA GLY A 80 -5.39 5.19 -6.93
C GLY A 80 -4.38 5.97 -6.12
N VAL A 81 -4.70 6.15 -4.85
CA VAL A 81 -3.82 6.70 -3.82
C VAL A 81 -3.84 5.77 -2.61
N TYR A 82 -2.68 5.58 -1.97
CA TYR A 82 -2.61 4.71 -0.81
C TYR A 82 -1.59 5.14 0.22
N SER A 83 -1.79 4.63 1.43
CA SER A 83 -0.83 4.67 2.51
C SER A 83 -0.83 3.35 3.29
N HIS A 84 -0.23 3.34 4.47
CA HIS A 84 -0.17 2.18 5.34
C HIS A 84 -0.06 2.61 6.81
N LEU A 85 -0.80 1.95 7.69
CA LEU A 85 -0.72 2.18 9.12
C LEU A 85 0.52 1.48 9.69
N ALA A 86 1.26 2.19 10.53
CA ALA A 86 2.51 1.67 11.11
C ALA A 86 2.26 0.76 12.31
N ASP A 87 1.19 1.02 13.07
CA ASP A 87 0.98 0.48 14.42
C ASP A 87 -0.49 0.08 14.65
N ALA A 88 -1.13 -0.48 13.62
CA ALA A 88 -2.56 -0.80 13.65
C ALA A 88 -2.93 -1.96 14.61
N ASP A 89 -1.97 -2.67 15.14
CA ASP A 89 -2.10 -3.77 16.09
C ASP A 89 -1.96 -3.32 17.57
N THR A 90 -1.59 -2.07 17.81
CA THR A 90 -1.56 -1.49 19.14
C THR A 90 -2.93 -0.87 19.50
N PRO A 91 -3.60 -1.32 20.61
CA PRO A 91 -4.85 -0.74 21.04
C PRO A 91 -4.74 0.76 21.32
N ASP A 92 -5.75 1.53 20.90
CA ASP A 92 -5.87 2.98 21.15
C ASP A 92 -4.66 3.84 20.79
N SER A 93 -3.86 3.37 19.82
CA SER A 93 -2.66 4.07 19.36
C SER A 93 -2.99 5.49 18.87
N GLU A 94 -2.46 6.50 19.55
CA GLU A 94 -2.56 7.90 19.12
C GLU A 94 -1.86 8.10 17.76
N HIS A 95 -0.82 7.32 17.49
CA HIS A 95 -0.14 7.36 16.20
C HIS A 95 -1.07 6.92 15.06
N VAL A 96 -1.86 5.86 15.26
CA VAL A 96 -2.87 5.42 14.28
C VAL A 96 -3.91 6.50 14.05
N LYS A 97 -4.39 7.15 15.10
CA LYS A 97 -5.37 8.25 15.00
C LYS A 97 -4.82 9.42 14.17
N MET A 98 -3.57 9.81 14.42
CA MET A 98 -2.89 10.84 13.63
C MET A 98 -2.71 10.42 12.17
N GLN A 99 -2.33 9.16 11.92
CA GLN A 99 -2.18 8.65 10.56
C GLN A 99 -3.51 8.65 9.79
N ILE A 100 -4.61 8.26 10.46
CA ILE A 100 -5.95 8.28 9.86
C ILE A 100 -6.38 9.71 9.54
N ALA A 101 -6.18 10.66 10.45
CA ALA A 101 -6.51 12.06 10.21
C ALA A 101 -5.72 12.63 9.02
N GLY A 102 -4.39 12.40 9.00
CA GLY A 102 -3.53 12.80 7.88
C GLY A 102 -3.93 12.14 6.55
N TRP A 103 -4.28 10.84 6.59
CA TRP A 103 -4.79 10.14 5.43
C TRP A 103 -6.08 10.76 4.89
N ASN A 104 -7.07 11.01 5.75
CA ASN A 104 -8.36 11.55 5.34
C ASN A 104 -8.21 12.93 4.70
N GLU A 105 -7.31 13.77 5.22
CA GLU A 105 -6.96 15.06 4.60
C GLU A 105 -6.36 14.86 3.21
N MET A 106 -5.37 13.96 3.09
CA MET A 106 -4.71 13.68 1.82
C MET A 106 -5.67 13.09 0.78
N ALA A 107 -6.54 12.17 1.19
CA ALA A 107 -7.56 11.58 0.33
C ALA A 107 -8.53 12.65 -0.19
N ALA A 108 -9.02 13.55 0.68
CA ALA A 108 -9.91 14.63 0.31
C ALA A 108 -9.25 15.61 -0.68
N ARG A 109 -8.01 16.01 -0.41
CA ARG A 109 -7.22 16.88 -1.32
C ARG A 109 -7.02 16.21 -2.67
N THR A 110 -6.61 14.96 -2.70
CA THR A 110 -6.36 14.24 -3.95
C THR A 110 -7.64 14.04 -4.75
N ARG A 111 -8.77 13.75 -4.09
CA ARG A 111 -10.07 13.59 -4.73
C ARG A 111 -10.55 14.89 -5.38
N LYS A 112 -10.25 16.03 -4.76
CA LYS A 112 -10.52 17.36 -5.34
C LYS A 112 -9.67 17.62 -6.59
N GLU A 113 -8.41 17.23 -6.56
CA GLU A 113 -7.48 17.41 -7.68
C GLU A 113 -7.75 16.46 -8.86
N PHE A 114 -8.17 15.22 -8.57
CA PHE A 114 -8.43 14.17 -9.53
C PHE A 114 -9.77 13.46 -9.24
N PRO A 115 -10.92 14.05 -9.62
CA PRO A 115 -12.24 13.51 -9.29
C PRO A 115 -12.53 12.11 -9.86
N HIS A 116 -11.73 11.65 -10.81
CA HIS A 116 -11.89 10.35 -11.47
C HIS A 116 -11.05 9.21 -10.86
N ILE A 117 -10.27 9.48 -9.80
CA ILE A 117 -9.54 8.41 -9.10
C ILE A 117 -10.53 7.37 -8.57
N LYS A 118 -10.20 6.10 -8.80
CA LYS A 118 -11.06 4.97 -8.45
C LYS A 118 -10.75 4.41 -7.06
N TYR A 119 -9.49 4.39 -6.65
CA TYR A 119 -9.03 3.59 -5.51
C TYR A 119 -8.35 4.44 -4.45
N PHE A 120 -8.88 4.37 -3.23
CA PHE A 120 -8.30 4.95 -2.02
C PHE A 120 -8.12 3.83 -1.00
N HIS A 121 -6.89 3.58 -0.55
CA HIS A 121 -6.64 2.47 0.35
C HIS A 121 -5.54 2.74 1.39
N LEU A 122 -5.90 2.59 2.65
CA LEU A 122 -5.01 2.72 3.79
C LEU A 122 -4.85 1.40 4.55
N ALA A 123 -5.98 0.80 4.93
CA ALA A 123 -6.03 -0.36 5.80
C ALA A 123 -5.48 -1.64 5.15
N ALA A 124 -4.72 -2.39 5.93
CA ALA A 124 -4.42 -3.81 5.74
C ALA A 124 -5.27 -4.63 6.73
N THR A 125 -4.94 -5.91 6.96
CA THR A 125 -5.73 -6.82 7.80
C THR A 125 -6.10 -6.20 9.15
N THR A 126 -5.12 -5.75 9.94
CA THR A 126 -5.37 -5.17 11.26
C THR A 126 -6.06 -3.81 11.17
N GLY A 127 -5.69 -3.01 10.18
CA GLY A 127 -6.32 -1.70 9.94
C GLY A 127 -7.82 -1.77 9.63
N SER A 128 -8.38 -2.96 9.33
CA SER A 128 -9.81 -3.14 9.09
C SER A 128 -10.69 -2.71 10.28
N PHE A 129 -10.18 -2.78 11.50
CA PHE A 129 -10.90 -2.32 12.71
C PHE A 129 -11.17 -0.82 12.72
N TYR A 130 -10.40 -0.05 11.96
CA TYR A 130 -10.55 1.39 11.81
C TYR A 130 -11.31 1.78 10.54
N ALA A 131 -11.88 0.81 9.80
CA ALA A 131 -12.46 1.05 8.47
C ALA A 131 -13.50 2.16 8.44
N GLN A 132 -14.33 2.29 9.49
CA GLN A 132 -15.36 3.33 9.56
C GLN A 132 -14.79 4.75 9.77
N GLN A 133 -13.53 4.87 10.20
CA GLN A 133 -12.85 6.14 10.43
C GLN A 133 -12.00 6.57 9.24
N ILE A 134 -11.76 5.64 8.29
CA ILE A 134 -10.86 5.81 7.15
C ILE A 134 -11.65 6.16 5.91
N ASP A 135 -11.35 7.30 5.29
CA ASP A 135 -11.89 7.69 3.99
C ASP A 135 -11.20 6.88 2.87
N ALA A 136 -11.62 5.63 2.71
CA ALA A 136 -11.12 4.71 1.71
C ALA A 136 -12.24 3.80 1.18
N ASN A 137 -12.05 3.26 -0.01
CA ASN A 137 -12.99 2.34 -0.66
C ASN A 137 -12.39 0.98 -1.00
N VAL A 138 -11.12 0.78 -0.67
CA VAL A 138 -10.41 -0.50 -0.84
C VAL A 138 -9.64 -0.84 0.42
N MET A 139 -9.63 -2.12 0.78
CA MET A 139 -8.85 -2.69 1.86
C MET A 139 -7.93 -3.77 1.30
N ARG A 140 -6.70 -3.85 1.83
CA ARG A 140 -5.72 -4.85 1.43
C ARG A 140 -5.64 -5.96 2.46
N LEU A 141 -6.21 -7.12 2.17
CA LEU A 141 -6.09 -8.28 3.03
C LEU A 141 -4.81 -9.06 2.70
N GLY A 142 -3.99 -9.30 3.72
CA GLY A 142 -2.76 -10.08 3.63
C GLY A 142 -2.83 -11.28 4.57
N ILE A 143 -2.24 -11.15 5.75
CA ILE A 143 -2.16 -12.25 6.74
C ILE A 143 -3.52 -12.79 7.17
N GLY A 144 -4.57 -11.97 7.16
CA GLY A 144 -5.93 -12.41 7.44
C GLY A 144 -6.45 -13.46 6.44
N LEU A 145 -5.99 -13.45 5.18
CA LEU A 145 -6.34 -14.49 4.20
C LEU A 145 -5.74 -15.86 4.53
N TYR A 146 -4.66 -15.87 5.31
CA TYR A 146 -4.01 -17.10 5.79
C TYR A 146 -4.57 -17.58 7.13
N GLY A 147 -5.62 -16.92 7.64
CA GLY A 147 -6.21 -17.29 8.91
C GLY A 147 -5.43 -16.80 10.13
N ILE A 148 -4.51 -15.86 9.96
CA ILE A 148 -3.71 -15.30 11.05
C ILE A 148 -4.40 -14.05 11.57
N ASN A 149 -4.87 -14.12 12.80
CA ASN A 149 -5.46 -12.98 13.51
C ASN A 149 -4.39 -12.30 14.37
N VAL A 150 -3.96 -11.12 13.94
CA VAL A 150 -3.07 -10.22 14.70
C VAL A 150 -3.79 -8.93 15.10
N SER A 151 -5.11 -8.95 15.09
CA SER A 151 -5.93 -7.77 15.30
C SER A 151 -6.32 -7.59 16.76
N LEU A 152 -6.83 -6.40 17.07
CA LEU A 152 -7.34 -6.01 18.41
C LEU A 152 -8.63 -6.71 18.81
N GLY A 153 -9.25 -7.45 17.90
CA GLY A 153 -10.50 -8.16 18.12
C GLY A 153 -10.43 -9.62 17.70
N THR A 154 -11.47 -10.37 18.04
CA THR A 154 -11.59 -11.76 17.61
C THR A 154 -12.20 -11.81 16.21
N LEU A 155 -11.44 -12.27 15.25
CA LEU A 155 -11.94 -12.63 13.92
C LEU A 155 -12.04 -14.16 13.88
N ASP A 156 -13.17 -14.67 13.40
CA ASP A 156 -13.34 -16.10 13.14
C ASP A 156 -12.64 -16.46 11.83
N LEU A 157 -11.33 -16.71 11.93
CA LEU A 157 -10.47 -17.02 10.80
C LEU A 157 -10.01 -18.46 10.88
N HIS A 158 -10.04 -19.13 9.74
CA HIS A 158 -9.52 -20.50 9.61
C HIS A 158 -8.14 -20.50 8.95
N PRO A 159 -7.14 -21.20 9.52
CA PRO A 159 -5.82 -21.33 8.89
C PRO A 159 -5.92 -21.90 7.47
N ALA A 160 -5.42 -21.15 6.49
CA ALA A 160 -5.38 -21.56 5.10
C ALA A 160 -4.02 -22.15 4.68
N LEU A 161 -3.01 -22.09 5.56
CA LEU A 161 -1.67 -22.60 5.31
C LEU A 161 -1.16 -23.32 6.55
N GLU A 162 -0.59 -24.51 6.35
CA GLU A 162 0.10 -25.28 7.37
C GLU A 162 1.51 -25.65 6.88
N MET A 163 2.53 -25.39 7.71
CA MET A 163 3.88 -25.86 7.47
C MET A 163 4.16 -27.04 8.39
N ARG A 164 4.50 -28.20 7.84
CA ARG A 164 4.83 -29.39 8.60
C ARG A 164 6.28 -29.82 8.31
N THR A 165 6.95 -30.32 9.33
CA THR A 165 8.22 -31.02 9.21
C THR A 165 8.18 -32.34 9.95
N ARG A 166 9.09 -33.23 9.61
CA ARG A 166 9.25 -34.52 10.28
C ARG A 166 10.66 -34.63 10.81
N ILE A 167 10.80 -35.02 12.09
CA ILE A 167 12.11 -35.36 12.63
C ILE A 167 12.58 -36.65 11.94
N THR A 168 13.69 -36.58 11.25
CA THR A 168 14.27 -37.72 10.50
C THR A 168 15.28 -38.50 11.27
N SER A 169 15.92 -37.93 12.29
CA SER A 169 16.88 -38.57 13.16
C SER A 169 16.99 -37.88 14.52
N ILE A 170 17.21 -38.66 15.57
CA ILE A 170 17.54 -38.19 16.92
C ILE A 170 18.76 -38.92 17.36
N HIS A 171 19.79 -38.21 17.84
CA HIS A 171 21.01 -38.75 18.37
C HIS A 171 21.19 -38.37 19.84
N THR A 172 21.56 -39.33 20.65
CA THR A 172 21.96 -39.07 22.04
C THR A 172 23.47 -38.80 22.05
N LEU A 173 23.83 -37.61 22.57
CA LEU A 173 25.22 -37.26 22.80
C LEU A 173 25.58 -37.55 24.27
N HIS A 174 26.68 -38.21 24.50
CA HIS A 174 27.21 -38.34 25.85
C HIS A 174 27.88 -37.04 26.26
N ALA A 175 27.72 -36.68 27.55
CA ALA A 175 28.44 -35.54 28.09
C ALA A 175 29.98 -35.84 28.00
N GLY A 176 30.71 -34.92 27.38
CA GLY A 176 32.17 -34.97 27.31
C GLY A 176 32.82 -34.46 28.56
#